data_d90be774d7a68f6ab0d3f32df40fcc14
#
_entry.id   d90be774d7a68f6ab0d3f32df40fcc14
#
_cell.length_a   1.000
_cell.length_b   1.000
_cell.length_c   1.000
_cell.angle_alpha   90.00
_cell.angle_beta   90.00
_cell.angle_gamma   90.00
#
_symmetry.space_group_name_H-M   'P 1'
#
loop_
_entity.id
_entity.type
_entity.pdbx_description
1 polymer ?
#
loop_
_entity_poly.entity_id
_entity_poly.type
_entity_poly.pdbx_seq_one_letter_code
_entity_poly.pdbx_strand_id
1 'polypeptide(L)'
;MKIRFEIRSEVKSGVTVPLYVRLVDGRAFHQAVRTWILVTPRFWDSRRECVRGRNPVAEKEKVRVGEDVRLLREYLLETYCLAKKAGETDVRGWLASAVKDFRSGTLYGRENSSDSGFDTLFGRFVSERKISEGRRRHYEVLRRMVRRYESYIRYSSKVDSFVLDIRKVDCKVLGMIHDYI
;
A
#
# COMPACT_ATOMS: atom_id res chain seq x y z
N MET A 1 -19.28 -13.01 2.60
CA MET A 1 -18.30 -12.11 3.23
C MET A 1 -18.76 -10.66 3.13
N LYS A 2 -18.56 -9.84 4.18
CA LYS A 2 -18.97 -8.43 4.23
C LYS A 2 -17.86 -7.60 4.92
N ILE A 3 -17.40 -6.54 4.27
CA ILE A 3 -16.47 -5.56 4.84
C ILE A 3 -17.22 -4.26 5.05
N ARG A 4 -17.07 -3.67 6.25
CA ARG A 4 -17.66 -2.39 6.61
C ARG A 4 -16.65 -1.48 7.27
N PHE A 5 -16.81 -0.18 7.03
CA PHE A 5 -16.05 0.87 7.71
C PHE A 5 -16.97 1.68 8.61
N GLU A 6 -16.59 1.79 9.87
CA GLU A 6 -17.42 2.42 10.89
C GLU A 6 -16.63 3.29 11.87
N ILE A 7 -17.29 4.25 12.50
CA ILE A 7 -16.74 5.01 13.62
C ILE A 7 -17.28 4.35 14.90
N ARG A 8 -16.39 4.08 15.87
CA ARG A 8 -16.78 3.46 17.15
C ARG A 8 -16.97 4.42 18.31
N SER A 9 -16.52 5.66 18.21
CA SER A 9 -16.54 6.61 19.31
C SER A 9 -17.65 7.64 19.14
N GLU A 10 -18.36 7.91 20.21
CA GLU A 10 -19.12 9.16 20.37
C GLU A 10 -18.11 10.29 20.50
N VAL A 11 -17.88 11.02 19.44
CA VAL A 11 -16.81 12.00 19.39
C VAL A 11 -17.39 13.41 19.49
N LYS A 12 -16.78 14.20 20.36
CA LYS A 12 -16.96 15.65 20.43
C LYS A 12 -16.68 16.29 19.07
N SER A 13 -17.54 17.18 18.62
CA SER A 13 -17.42 17.88 17.34
C SER A 13 -16.05 18.56 17.19
N GLY A 14 -15.40 18.36 16.06
CA GLY A 14 -14.15 19.03 15.68
C GLY A 14 -12.87 18.18 15.72
N VAL A 15 -12.91 16.98 16.28
CA VAL A 15 -11.73 16.08 16.32
C VAL A 15 -11.86 15.01 15.25
N THR A 16 -10.76 14.74 14.51
CA THR A 16 -10.72 13.61 13.59
C THR A 16 -10.56 12.31 14.35
N VAL A 17 -11.25 11.26 13.89
CA VAL A 17 -11.24 9.93 14.51
C VAL A 17 -10.85 8.85 13.53
N PRO A 18 -10.22 7.78 13.99
CA PRO A 18 -9.91 6.65 13.14
C PRO A 18 -11.15 5.87 12.73
N LEU A 19 -11.20 5.45 11.48
CA LEU A 19 -12.14 4.44 11.02
C LEU A 19 -11.75 3.06 11.55
N TYR A 20 -12.75 2.27 11.86
CA TYR A 20 -12.61 0.84 12.11
C TYR A 20 -13.08 0.08 10.89
N VAL A 21 -12.31 -0.92 10.47
CA VAL A 21 -12.76 -1.89 9.48
C VAL A 21 -13.28 -3.13 10.19
N ARG A 22 -14.46 -3.59 9.77
CA ARG A 22 -15.10 -4.81 10.26
C ARG A 22 -15.22 -5.78 9.10
N LEU A 23 -14.76 -6.99 9.29
CA LEU A 23 -14.91 -8.08 8.35
C LEU A 23 -15.73 -9.19 8.99
N VAL A 24 -16.79 -9.62 8.29
CA VAL A 24 -17.71 -10.68 8.72
C VAL A 24 -17.85 -11.69 7.60
N ASP A 25 -17.61 -12.96 7.88
CA ASP A 25 -17.87 -14.07 6.96
C ASP A 25 -18.61 -15.20 7.69
N GLY A 26 -19.91 -15.28 7.46
CA GLY A 26 -20.79 -16.19 8.16
C GLY A 26 -20.89 -15.88 9.67
N ARG A 27 -21.05 -16.95 10.47
CA ARG A 27 -21.07 -16.89 11.94
C ARG A 27 -19.69 -17.10 12.56
N ALA A 28 -18.80 -17.77 11.84
CA ALA A 28 -17.51 -18.19 12.35
C ALA A 28 -16.47 -17.06 12.38
N PHE A 29 -16.50 -16.15 11.41
CA PHE A 29 -15.49 -15.10 11.30
C PHE A 29 -16.10 -13.72 11.52
N HIS A 30 -15.70 -13.09 12.62
CA HIS A 30 -16.13 -11.73 12.95
C HIS A 30 -14.97 -10.99 13.64
N GLN A 31 -14.29 -10.14 12.87
CA GLN A 31 -13.19 -9.31 13.39
C GLN A 31 -13.43 -7.83 13.07
N ALA A 32 -12.92 -6.96 13.94
CA ALA A 32 -12.95 -5.52 13.73
C ALA A 32 -11.67 -4.88 14.27
N VAL A 33 -11.04 -4.03 13.47
CA VAL A 33 -9.73 -3.45 13.75
C VAL A 33 -9.71 -1.96 13.44
N ARG A 34 -8.97 -1.21 14.26
CA ARG A 34 -8.71 0.21 14.03
C ARG A 34 -7.78 0.37 12.83
N THR A 35 -8.13 1.28 11.91
CA THR A 35 -7.28 1.68 10.79
C THR A 35 -6.52 2.98 11.09
N TRP A 36 -5.62 3.38 10.19
CA TRP A 36 -4.96 4.69 10.21
C TRP A 36 -5.79 5.79 9.54
N ILE A 37 -6.89 5.44 8.88
CA ILE A 37 -7.73 6.37 8.10
C ILE A 37 -8.48 7.25 9.09
N LEU A 38 -8.16 8.54 9.10
CA LEU A 38 -8.78 9.52 9.97
C LEU A 38 -9.90 10.24 9.22
N VAL A 39 -11.06 10.36 9.87
CA VAL A 39 -12.22 11.07 9.33
C VAL A 39 -12.78 12.07 10.35
N THR A 40 -13.40 13.12 9.84
CA THR A 40 -14.20 14.03 10.65
C THR A 40 -15.60 13.43 10.84
N PRO A 41 -16.02 13.09 12.06
CA PRO A 41 -17.28 12.35 12.31
C PRO A 41 -18.51 13.01 11.69
N ARG A 42 -18.56 14.33 11.71
CA ARG A 42 -19.64 15.14 11.16
C ARG A 42 -19.83 14.94 9.65
N PHE A 43 -18.76 14.54 8.93
CA PHE A 43 -18.79 14.32 7.49
C PHE A 43 -18.94 12.84 7.11
N TRP A 44 -18.76 11.91 8.06
CA TRP A 44 -18.82 10.48 7.77
C TRP A 44 -20.26 9.95 7.73
N ASP A 45 -20.59 9.29 6.63
CA ASP A 45 -21.84 8.54 6.48
C ASP A 45 -21.58 7.04 6.65
N SER A 46 -21.93 6.50 7.83
CA SER A 46 -21.75 5.08 8.14
C SER A 46 -22.63 4.14 7.30
N ARG A 47 -23.71 4.62 6.71
CA ARG A 47 -24.58 3.80 5.84
C ARG A 47 -23.97 3.65 4.44
N ARG A 48 -23.46 4.74 3.88
CA ARG A 48 -22.85 4.78 2.56
C ARG A 48 -21.34 4.55 2.59
N GLU A 49 -20.75 4.54 3.79
CA GLU A 49 -19.32 4.38 4.01
C GLU A 49 -18.48 5.39 3.21
N CYS A 50 -18.91 6.65 3.24
CA CYS A 50 -18.26 7.74 2.51
C CYS A 50 -18.31 9.06 3.29
N VAL A 51 -17.43 9.97 2.92
CA VAL A 51 -17.44 11.34 3.44
C VAL A 51 -18.48 12.16 2.68
N ARG A 52 -19.36 12.86 3.42
CA ARG A 52 -20.34 13.80 2.90
C ARG A 52 -19.92 15.24 3.18
N GLY A 53 -20.34 16.14 2.35
CA GLY A 53 -20.13 17.57 2.49
C GLY A 53 -19.84 18.23 1.15
N ARG A 54 -20.16 19.53 1.06
CA ARG A 54 -19.94 20.33 -0.14
C ARG A 54 -18.92 21.45 0.07
N ASN A 55 -18.35 21.54 1.29
CA ASN A 55 -17.33 22.52 1.56
C ASN A 55 -15.94 22.03 1.12
N PRO A 56 -14.98 22.93 0.85
CA PRO A 56 -13.65 22.55 0.36
C PRO A 56 -12.89 21.58 1.26
N VAL A 57 -13.13 21.63 2.58
CA VAL A 57 -12.50 20.72 3.56
C VAL A 57 -13.06 19.31 3.41
N ALA A 58 -14.40 19.18 3.32
CA ALA A 58 -15.07 17.89 3.13
C ALA A 58 -14.72 17.29 1.76
N GLU A 59 -14.57 18.07 0.70
CA GLU A 59 -14.20 17.57 -0.62
C GLU A 59 -12.76 17.01 -0.63
N LYS A 60 -11.80 17.69 -0.01
CA LYS A 60 -10.44 17.17 0.15
C LYS A 60 -10.42 15.86 0.95
N GLU A 61 -11.17 15.81 2.05
CA GLU A 61 -11.30 14.62 2.89
C GLU A 61 -11.98 13.47 2.13
N LYS A 62 -13.02 13.78 1.33
CA LYS A 62 -13.75 12.80 0.52
C LYS A 62 -12.83 12.11 -0.50
N VAL A 63 -11.98 12.85 -1.20
CA VAL A 63 -11.03 12.25 -2.16
C VAL A 63 -10.04 11.35 -1.44
N ARG A 64 -9.36 11.87 -0.40
CA ARG A 64 -8.36 11.12 0.37
C ARG A 64 -8.93 9.87 1.03
N VAL A 65 -9.99 10.02 1.82
CA VAL A 65 -10.60 8.92 2.57
C VAL A 65 -11.28 7.92 1.62
N GLY A 66 -11.90 8.41 0.55
CA GLY A 66 -12.52 7.55 -0.46
C GLY A 66 -11.52 6.62 -1.11
N GLU A 67 -10.35 7.13 -1.48
CA GLU A 67 -9.27 6.34 -2.07
C GLU A 67 -8.69 5.33 -1.06
N ASP A 68 -8.37 5.77 0.16
CA ASP A 68 -7.84 4.90 1.22
C ASP A 68 -8.81 3.75 1.55
N VAL A 69 -10.11 4.04 1.68
CA VAL A 69 -11.16 3.04 1.96
C VAL A 69 -11.31 2.07 0.80
N ARG A 70 -11.28 2.56 -0.44
CA ARG A 70 -11.37 1.72 -1.65
C ARG A 70 -10.20 0.74 -1.73
N LEU A 71 -8.97 1.26 -1.65
CA LEU A 71 -7.76 0.45 -1.74
C LEU A 71 -7.67 -0.59 -0.61
N LEU A 72 -7.95 -0.18 0.63
CA LEU A 72 -7.94 -1.11 1.76
C LEU A 72 -9.01 -2.19 1.61
N ARG A 73 -10.19 -1.84 1.09
CA ARG A 73 -11.28 -2.81 0.85
C ARG A 73 -10.89 -3.83 -0.20
N GLU A 74 -10.38 -3.40 -1.36
CA GLU A 74 -9.93 -4.27 -2.44
C GLU A 74 -8.85 -5.23 -1.95
N TYR A 75 -7.85 -4.70 -1.27
CA TYR A 75 -6.79 -5.49 -0.67
C TYR A 75 -7.31 -6.56 0.33
N LEU A 76 -8.19 -6.17 1.27
CA LEU A 76 -8.74 -7.10 2.26
C LEU A 76 -9.61 -8.18 1.61
N LEU A 77 -10.35 -7.85 0.53
CA LEU A 77 -11.11 -8.81 -0.23
C LEU A 77 -10.21 -9.87 -0.87
N GLU A 78 -9.18 -9.44 -1.57
CA GLU A 78 -8.24 -10.30 -2.27
C GLU A 78 -7.47 -11.20 -1.28
N THR A 79 -6.86 -10.58 -0.26
CA THR A 79 -6.05 -11.29 0.74
C THR A 79 -6.89 -12.28 1.55
N TYR A 80 -8.12 -11.92 1.91
CA TYR A 80 -9.01 -12.83 2.62
C TYR A 80 -9.41 -14.04 1.76
N CYS A 81 -9.70 -13.82 0.47
CA CYS A 81 -10.01 -14.91 -0.43
C CYS A 81 -8.84 -15.89 -0.60
N LEU A 82 -7.61 -15.39 -0.65
CA LEU A 82 -6.40 -16.22 -0.71
C LEU A 82 -6.18 -16.99 0.61
N ALA A 83 -6.24 -16.30 1.75
CA ALA A 83 -6.08 -16.91 3.07
C ALA A 83 -7.17 -17.98 3.35
N LYS A 84 -8.41 -17.74 2.90
CA LYS A 84 -9.49 -18.71 3.03
C LYS A 84 -9.23 -19.98 2.21
N LYS A 85 -8.69 -19.85 0.99
CA LYS A 85 -8.29 -21.00 0.18
C LYS A 85 -7.14 -21.77 0.80
N ALA A 86 -6.22 -21.09 1.49
CA ALA A 86 -5.09 -21.70 2.20
C ALA A 86 -5.47 -22.29 3.58
N GLY A 87 -6.70 -22.06 4.07
CA GLY A 87 -7.13 -22.47 5.41
C GLY A 87 -6.56 -21.63 6.55
N GLU A 88 -6.03 -20.46 6.28
CA GLU A 88 -5.31 -19.60 7.23
C GLU A 88 -6.22 -18.53 7.90
N THR A 89 -7.52 -18.54 7.64
CA THR A 89 -8.43 -17.49 8.12
C THR A 89 -8.81 -17.61 9.59
N ASP A 90 -8.63 -18.78 10.23
CA ASP A 90 -9.03 -19.00 11.63
C ASP A 90 -8.05 -18.42 12.66
N VAL A 91 -7.03 -17.69 12.22
CA VAL A 91 -6.05 -17.10 13.12
C VAL A 91 -6.63 -15.83 13.77
N ARG A 92 -6.71 -15.84 15.11
CA ARG A 92 -7.02 -14.62 15.88
C ARG A 92 -6.06 -13.50 15.47
N GLY A 93 -6.64 -12.34 15.10
CA GLY A 93 -5.83 -11.19 14.71
C GLY A 93 -5.44 -11.11 13.24
N TRP A 94 -5.93 -12.06 12.39
CA TRP A 94 -5.67 -12.02 10.95
C TRP A 94 -5.97 -10.63 10.35
N LEU A 95 -7.14 -10.05 10.63
CA LEU A 95 -7.52 -8.74 10.12
C LEU A 95 -6.56 -7.63 10.59
N ALA A 96 -6.08 -7.70 11.84
CA ALA A 96 -5.12 -6.73 12.37
C ALA A 96 -3.77 -6.83 11.65
N SER A 97 -3.30 -8.04 11.39
CA SER A 97 -2.09 -8.27 10.61
C SER A 97 -2.26 -7.76 9.18
N ALA A 98 -3.36 -8.12 8.50
CA ALA A 98 -3.64 -7.67 7.14
C ALA A 98 -3.70 -6.13 7.01
N VAL A 99 -4.35 -5.43 7.96
CA VAL A 99 -4.40 -3.97 7.98
C VAL A 99 -3.02 -3.36 8.23
N LYS A 100 -2.22 -3.95 9.12
CA LYS A 100 -0.84 -3.53 9.38
C LYS A 100 0.05 -3.73 8.15
N ASP A 101 -0.08 -4.89 7.51
CA ASP A 101 0.69 -5.27 6.34
C ASP A 101 0.37 -4.36 5.14
N PHE A 102 -0.91 -4.02 4.94
CA PHE A 102 -1.30 -3.04 3.94
C PHE A 102 -0.68 -1.66 4.21
N ARG A 103 -0.75 -1.18 5.47
CA ARG A 103 -0.19 0.12 5.86
C ARG A 103 1.33 0.17 5.70
N SER A 104 2.03 -0.90 6.04
CA SER A 104 3.50 -1.00 5.91
C SER A 104 3.94 -1.21 4.45
N GLY A 105 3.00 -1.39 3.52
CA GLY A 105 3.32 -1.79 2.14
C GLY A 105 3.88 -3.21 2.03
N THR A 106 3.87 -3.96 3.13
CA THR A 106 4.57 -5.25 3.25
C THR A 106 3.97 -6.32 2.33
N LEU A 107 2.68 -6.23 1.97
CA LEU A 107 2.06 -7.20 1.07
C LEU A 107 1.99 -6.72 -0.38
N TYR A 108 1.89 -5.43 -0.64
CA TYR A 108 2.27 -4.90 -1.96
C TYR A 108 3.78 -5.06 -2.20
N GLY A 109 4.54 -5.34 -1.14
CA GLY A 109 5.95 -5.62 -1.11
C GLY A 109 6.33 -7.10 -0.95
N ARG A 110 5.50 -8.02 -0.49
CA ARG A 110 5.96 -9.39 -0.22
C ARG A 110 5.89 -10.34 -1.41
N GLU A 111 4.89 -10.23 -2.27
CA GLU A 111 4.95 -10.94 -3.56
C GLU A 111 5.78 -10.21 -4.60
N ASN A 112 6.12 -8.94 -4.35
CA ASN A 112 6.70 -8.09 -5.37
C ASN A 112 7.94 -7.28 -4.96
N SER A 113 8.29 -7.12 -3.69
CA SER A 113 9.48 -6.31 -3.34
C SER A 113 10.78 -7.08 -3.46
N SER A 114 10.78 -8.41 -3.31
CA SER A 114 11.96 -9.20 -3.65
C SER A 114 12.05 -9.49 -5.15
N ASP A 115 10.91 -9.61 -5.85
CA ASP A 115 10.87 -10.03 -7.25
C ASP A 115 10.62 -8.89 -8.26
N SER A 116 10.03 -7.75 -7.86
CA SER A 116 9.79 -6.59 -8.73
C SER A 116 10.75 -5.43 -8.53
N GLY A 117 11.58 -5.48 -7.50
CA GLY A 117 12.65 -4.49 -7.33
C GLY A 117 13.58 -4.49 -8.54
N PHE A 118 13.93 -3.29 -9.01
CA PHE A 118 14.82 -3.11 -10.18
C PHE A 118 16.06 -4.00 -10.08
N ASP A 119 16.71 -4.04 -8.92
CA ASP A 119 17.96 -4.78 -8.73
C ASP A 119 17.79 -6.29 -8.91
N THR A 120 16.69 -6.85 -8.43
CA THR A 120 16.38 -8.29 -8.53
C THR A 120 16.02 -8.70 -9.95
N LEU A 121 15.08 -7.96 -10.57
CA LEU A 121 14.65 -8.23 -11.95
C LEU A 121 15.78 -8.02 -12.94
N PHE A 122 16.58 -6.98 -12.71
CA PHE A 122 17.70 -6.67 -13.56
C PHE A 122 18.83 -7.70 -13.42
N GLY A 123 19.12 -8.18 -12.20
CA GLY A 123 20.05 -9.28 -11.95
C GLY A 123 19.63 -10.55 -12.67
N ARG A 124 18.33 -10.92 -12.59
CA ARG A 124 17.76 -12.07 -13.31
C ARG A 124 17.89 -11.89 -14.83
N PHE A 125 17.51 -10.74 -15.36
CA PHE A 125 17.64 -10.42 -16.79
C PHE A 125 19.08 -10.58 -17.30
N VAL A 126 20.06 -10.11 -16.55
CA VAL A 126 21.49 -10.22 -16.91
C VAL A 126 21.99 -11.65 -16.81
N SER A 127 21.49 -12.46 -15.88
CA SER A 127 21.91 -13.86 -15.70
C SER A 127 21.29 -14.80 -16.73
N GLU A 128 20.03 -14.57 -17.10
CA GLU A 128 19.27 -15.45 -18.02
C GLU A 128 19.61 -15.24 -19.50
N ARG A 129 20.16 -14.08 -19.86
CA ARG A 129 20.46 -13.75 -21.25
C ARG A 129 21.94 -13.88 -21.58
N LYS A 130 22.22 -14.43 -22.77
CA LYS A 130 23.56 -14.41 -23.36
C LYS A 130 23.90 -12.98 -23.82
N ILE A 131 24.52 -12.20 -22.94
CA ILE A 131 24.90 -10.80 -23.19
C ILE A 131 26.38 -10.72 -23.33
N SER A 132 26.88 -9.90 -24.31
CA SER A 132 28.31 -9.67 -24.48
C SER A 132 28.92 -8.99 -23.24
N GLU A 133 30.21 -9.23 -23.00
CA GLU A 133 30.95 -8.67 -21.85
C GLU A 133 30.85 -7.12 -21.79
N GLY A 134 30.96 -6.45 -22.96
CA GLY A 134 30.77 -5.00 -23.03
C GLY A 134 29.41 -4.53 -22.58
N ARG A 135 28.31 -5.21 -22.99
CA ARG A 135 26.96 -4.90 -22.52
C ARG A 135 26.77 -5.18 -21.04
N ARG A 136 27.39 -6.26 -20.53
CA ARG A 136 27.34 -6.58 -19.10
C ARG A 136 27.93 -5.44 -18.26
N ARG A 137 29.07 -4.87 -18.69
CA ARG A 137 29.67 -3.71 -18.00
C ARG A 137 28.78 -2.48 -18.01
N HIS A 138 28.10 -2.17 -19.11
CA HIS A 138 27.11 -1.08 -19.15
C HIS A 138 25.94 -1.32 -18.21
N TYR A 139 25.44 -2.54 -18.14
CA TYR A 139 24.37 -2.90 -17.22
C TYR A 139 24.78 -2.79 -15.75
N GLU A 140 26.01 -3.15 -15.40
CA GLU A 140 26.54 -2.96 -14.05
C GLU A 140 26.70 -1.46 -13.68
N VAL A 141 27.01 -0.62 -14.65
CA VAL A 141 27.02 0.84 -14.43
C VAL A 141 25.59 1.33 -14.13
N LEU A 142 24.61 0.97 -14.97
CA LEU A 142 23.22 1.34 -14.75
C LEU A 142 22.70 0.86 -13.39
N ARG A 143 22.99 -0.39 -13.01
CA ARG A 143 22.63 -0.96 -11.72
C ARG A 143 23.19 -0.14 -10.55
N ARG A 144 24.45 0.28 -10.62
CA ARG A 144 25.07 1.14 -9.61
C ARG A 144 24.42 2.52 -9.54
N MET A 145 24.04 3.10 -10.68
CA MET A 145 23.34 4.38 -10.73
C MET A 145 21.97 4.30 -10.03
N VAL A 146 21.17 3.29 -10.34
CA VAL A 146 19.86 3.08 -9.70
C VAL A 146 20.00 2.87 -8.19
N ARG A 147 20.97 2.06 -7.74
CA ARG A 147 21.22 1.87 -6.29
C ARG A 147 21.60 3.18 -5.58
N ARG A 148 22.39 4.04 -6.24
CA ARG A 148 22.71 5.38 -5.70
C ARG A 148 21.48 6.26 -5.61
N TYR A 149 20.62 6.25 -6.64
CA TYR A 149 19.39 6.98 -6.64
C TYR A 149 18.43 6.50 -5.52
N GLU A 150 18.27 5.19 -5.34
CA GLU A 150 17.50 4.63 -4.24
C GLU A 150 18.03 5.10 -2.86
N SER A 151 19.35 5.10 -2.69
CA SER A 151 19.99 5.58 -1.46
C SER A 151 19.77 7.08 -1.26
N TYR A 152 19.81 7.87 -2.31
CA TYR A 152 19.51 9.30 -2.27
C TYR A 152 18.06 9.56 -1.86
N ILE A 153 17.10 8.83 -2.44
CA ILE A 153 15.68 8.96 -2.07
C ILE A 153 15.46 8.57 -0.59
N ARG A 154 16.07 7.48 -0.12
CA ARG A 154 15.99 7.10 1.31
C ARG A 154 16.48 8.22 2.21
N TYR A 155 17.62 8.82 1.89
CA TYR A 155 18.19 9.89 2.67
C TYR A 155 17.38 11.19 2.60
N SER A 156 17.00 11.64 1.40
CA SER A 156 16.30 12.92 1.19
C SER A 156 14.86 12.89 1.71
N SER A 157 14.16 11.76 1.54
CA SER A 157 12.76 11.59 1.97
C SER A 157 12.62 11.01 3.38
N LYS A 158 13.72 10.72 4.08
CA LYS A 158 13.76 10.08 5.42
C LYS A 158 12.90 8.81 5.47
N VAL A 159 12.96 8.01 4.42
CA VAL A 159 12.23 6.74 4.30
C VAL A 159 13.24 5.60 4.49
N ASP A 160 13.02 4.74 5.48
CA ASP A 160 13.95 3.66 5.84
C ASP A 160 14.14 2.62 4.74
N SER A 161 13.13 2.42 3.89
CA SER A 161 13.19 1.46 2.80
C SER A 161 12.54 2.00 1.53
N PHE A 162 13.33 2.37 0.55
CA PHE A 162 12.86 2.70 -0.79
C PHE A 162 13.56 1.76 -1.79
N VAL A 163 12.76 1.06 -2.60
CA VAL A 163 13.22 0.21 -3.69
C VAL A 163 12.47 0.63 -4.96
N LEU A 164 13.20 0.88 -6.04
CA LEU A 164 12.60 1.25 -7.30
C LEU A 164 11.83 0.05 -7.89
N ASP A 165 10.51 0.12 -7.85
CA ASP A 165 9.63 -0.87 -8.49
C ASP A 165 9.55 -0.55 -9.99
N ILE A 166 10.04 -1.48 -10.82
CA ILE A 166 10.09 -1.30 -12.27
C ILE A 166 8.72 -1.02 -12.91
N ARG A 167 7.65 -1.49 -12.27
CA ARG A 167 6.27 -1.29 -12.74
C ARG A 167 5.75 0.13 -12.50
N LYS A 168 6.40 0.86 -11.60
CA LYS A 168 6.08 2.25 -11.26
C LYS A 168 6.99 3.26 -11.94
N VAL A 169 7.89 2.79 -12.80
CA VAL A 169 8.79 3.67 -13.56
C VAL A 169 8.01 4.28 -14.70
N ASP A 170 7.69 5.54 -14.57
CA ASP A 170 7.08 6.39 -15.60
C ASP A 170 8.08 7.44 -16.10
N CYS A 171 7.66 8.26 -17.04
CA CYS A 171 8.50 9.33 -17.59
C CYS A 171 8.98 10.34 -16.52
N LYS A 172 8.20 10.54 -15.45
CA LYS A 172 8.59 11.44 -14.35
C LYS A 172 9.71 10.84 -13.52
N VAL A 173 9.60 9.55 -13.19
CA VAL A 173 10.63 8.82 -12.45
C VAL A 173 11.92 8.77 -13.26
N LEU A 174 11.84 8.53 -14.58
CA LEU A 174 13.00 8.58 -15.48
C LEU A 174 13.64 9.97 -15.51
N GLY A 175 12.84 11.04 -15.56
CA GLY A 175 13.30 12.42 -15.45
C GLY A 175 14.04 12.67 -14.14
N MET A 176 13.47 12.28 -13.01
CA MET A 176 14.11 12.44 -11.69
C MET A 176 15.43 11.65 -11.58
N ILE A 177 15.50 10.46 -12.16
CA ILE A 177 16.77 9.69 -12.22
C ILE A 177 17.78 10.40 -13.10
N HIS A 178 17.37 10.93 -14.25
CA HIS A 178 18.23 11.68 -15.17
C HIS A 178 18.79 12.96 -14.51
N ASP A 179 17.95 13.70 -13.80
CA ASP A 179 18.36 14.95 -13.12
C ASP A 179 19.29 14.69 -11.92
N TYR A 180 19.26 13.48 -11.38
CA TYR A 180 20.14 13.04 -10.29
C TYR A 180 21.54 12.65 -10.78
N ILE A 181 21.67 12.14 -12.02
CA ILE A 181 22.93 11.65 -12.61
C ILE A 181 23.79 12.80 -13.10
#